data_649caef3ebfaf95a6d88fbd68d5ff153
#
_entry.id   649caef3ebfaf95a6d88fbd68d5ff153
#
_cell.length_a   1.000
_cell.length_b   1.000
_cell.length_c   1.000
_cell.angle_alpha   90.00
_cell.angle_beta   90.00
_cell.angle_gamma   90.00
#
_symmetry.space_group_name_H-M   'P 1'
#
loop_
_entity.id
_entity.type
_entity.pdbx_description
1 polymer ?
#
loop_
_entity_poly.entity_id
_entity_poly.type
_entity_poly.pdbx_seq_one_letter_code
_entity_poly.pdbx_strand_id
1 'polypeptide(L)'
;MTKAHIEAKFAWDKGATESQMKNVLKLLRQAQWRWDFAVASHGAAFHAPQEVTRILGSGLDKSTQARIQIMKVLAQLGYTQDVPMPDISTKAKAQQYIGLDMEAEQQAKQKFLETVIPQWQEEARANKRFIEGN
;
A
#
# COMPACT_ATOMS: atom_id res chain seq x y z
N MET A 1 -1.87 1.64 10.11
CA MET A 1 -1.80 2.13 8.71
C MET A 1 -3.08 1.91 7.93
N THR A 2 -3.62 0.70 7.83
CA THR A 2 -4.83 0.39 7.03
C THR A 2 -5.99 1.35 7.30
N LYS A 3 -6.33 1.60 8.57
CA LYS A 3 -7.37 2.59 8.93
C LYS A 3 -7.12 3.97 8.32
N ALA A 4 -5.89 4.45 8.33
CA ALA A 4 -5.56 5.76 7.77
C ALA A 4 -5.78 5.84 6.24
N HIS A 5 -5.53 4.75 5.51
CA HIS A 5 -5.83 4.66 4.07
C HIS A 5 -7.33 4.62 3.80
N ILE A 6 -8.11 3.88 4.62
CA ILE A 6 -9.57 3.84 4.51
C ILE A 6 -10.16 5.23 4.77
N GLU A 7 -9.71 5.89 5.84
CA GLU A 7 -10.15 7.24 6.18
C GLU A 7 -9.77 8.27 5.11
N ALA A 8 -8.57 8.14 4.50
CA ALA A 8 -8.14 9.00 3.40
C ALA A 8 -9.02 8.80 2.15
N LYS A 9 -9.31 7.53 1.79
CA LYS A 9 -10.26 7.23 0.71
C LYS A 9 -11.62 7.87 0.98
N PHE A 10 -12.12 7.71 2.19
CA PHE A 10 -13.39 8.30 2.59
C PHE A 10 -13.40 9.83 2.45
N ALA A 11 -12.32 10.51 2.82
CA ALA A 11 -12.18 11.95 2.63
C ALA A 11 -12.24 12.35 1.15
N TRP A 12 -11.59 11.58 0.26
CA TRP A 12 -11.71 11.77 -1.19
C TRP A 12 -13.13 11.57 -1.69
N ASP A 13 -13.81 10.53 -1.24
CA ASP A 13 -15.20 10.23 -1.60
C ASP A 13 -16.16 11.34 -1.11
N LYS A 14 -15.79 12.10 -0.06
CA LYS A 14 -16.53 13.27 0.44
C LYS A 14 -16.13 14.58 -0.23
N GLY A 15 -15.28 14.57 -1.24
CA GLY A 15 -14.92 15.74 -2.03
C GLY A 15 -13.72 16.52 -1.50
N ALA A 16 -12.84 15.88 -0.73
CA ALA A 16 -11.59 16.51 -0.34
C ALA A 16 -10.75 16.90 -1.57
N THR A 17 -10.15 18.06 -1.54
CA THR A 17 -9.28 18.55 -2.62
C THR A 17 -7.83 18.07 -2.44
N GLU A 18 -7.04 18.06 -3.52
CA GLU A 18 -5.61 17.77 -3.47
C GLU A 18 -4.86 18.67 -2.47
N SER A 19 -5.22 19.96 -2.43
CA SER A 19 -4.62 20.91 -1.50
C SER A 19 -4.86 20.51 -0.04
N GLN A 20 -6.09 20.13 0.32
CA GLN A 20 -6.43 19.66 1.66
C GLN A 20 -5.73 18.37 2.01
N MET A 21 -5.58 17.45 1.05
CA MET A 21 -4.98 16.13 1.25
C MET A 21 -3.46 16.11 1.14
N LYS A 22 -2.81 17.16 0.67
CA LYS A 22 -1.36 17.21 0.43
C LYS A 22 -0.52 16.76 1.64
N ASN A 23 -0.83 17.29 2.83
CA ASN A 23 -0.12 16.91 4.06
C ASN A 23 -0.46 15.48 4.52
N VAL A 24 -1.71 15.07 4.38
CA VAL A 24 -2.17 13.70 4.65
C VAL A 24 -1.37 12.70 3.81
N LEU A 25 -1.31 12.91 2.49
CA LEU A 25 -0.59 12.02 1.56
C LEU A 25 0.91 11.96 1.86
N LYS A 26 1.52 13.09 2.26
CA LYS A 26 2.93 13.10 2.71
C LYS A 26 3.13 12.22 3.94
N LEU A 27 2.27 12.34 4.94
CA LEU A 27 2.35 11.55 6.17
C LEU A 27 2.09 10.06 5.91
N LEU A 28 1.11 9.72 5.08
CA LEU A 28 0.82 8.34 4.67
C LEU A 28 2.01 7.71 3.94
N ARG A 29 2.63 8.44 2.98
CA ARG A 29 3.83 7.97 2.28
C ARG A 29 4.99 7.73 3.25
N GLN A 30 5.20 8.63 4.21
CA GLN A 30 6.23 8.47 5.22
C GLN A 30 5.99 7.27 6.14
N ALA A 31 4.72 6.99 6.49
CA ALA A 31 4.34 5.83 7.28
C ALA A 31 4.54 4.54 6.49
N GLN A 32 4.05 4.51 5.24
CA GLN A 32 4.16 3.36 4.35
C GLN A 32 5.61 2.98 4.09
N TRP A 33 6.45 3.95 3.74
CA TRP A 33 7.86 3.71 3.46
C TRP A 33 8.60 3.05 4.65
N ARG A 34 8.28 3.46 5.89
CA ARG A 34 8.86 2.87 7.10
C ARG A 34 8.43 1.44 7.33
N TRP A 35 7.16 1.17 7.07
CA TRP A 35 6.61 -0.17 7.12
C TRP A 35 7.26 -1.08 6.08
N ASP A 36 7.31 -0.62 4.83
CA ASP A 36 7.87 -1.39 3.72
C ASP A 36 9.36 -1.67 3.93
N PHE A 37 10.11 -0.68 4.42
CA PHE A 37 11.51 -0.87 4.80
C PHE A 37 11.67 -1.94 5.87
N ALA A 38 10.90 -1.90 6.95
CA ALA A 38 10.99 -2.87 8.03
C ALA A 38 10.64 -4.30 7.57
N VAL A 39 9.62 -4.44 6.72
CA VAL A 39 9.17 -5.73 6.19
C VAL A 39 10.15 -6.29 5.15
N ALA A 40 10.70 -5.45 4.27
CA ALA A 40 11.65 -5.87 3.24
C ALA A 40 13.05 -6.14 3.78
N SER A 41 13.40 -5.63 4.96
CA SER A 41 14.72 -5.81 5.58
C SER A 41 14.84 -7.18 6.23
N HIS A 42 15.02 -8.23 5.41
CA HIS A 42 15.18 -9.60 5.88
C HIS A 42 16.29 -9.72 6.93
N GLY A 43 15.97 -10.30 8.06
CA GLY A 43 16.90 -10.47 9.19
C GLY A 43 17.13 -9.22 10.05
N ALA A 44 16.67 -8.03 9.65
CA ALA A 44 16.87 -6.82 10.45
C ALA A 44 16.22 -6.93 11.85
N ALA A 45 15.07 -7.57 11.94
CA ALA A 45 14.40 -7.81 13.22
C ALA A 45 15.23 -8.70 14.17
N PHE A 46 16.07 -9.57 13.61
CA PHE A 46 16.97 -10.42 14.40
C PHE A 46 18.28 -9.69 14.76
N HIS A 47 18.90 -8.99 13.78
CA HIS A 47 20.20 -8.35 13.97
C HIS A 47 20.13 -6.98 14.65
N ALA A 48 19.04 -6.24 14.45
CA ALA A 48 18.85 -4.89 14.95
C ALA A 48 17.39 -4.64 15.41
N PRO A 49 16.86 -5.41 16.39
CA PRO A 49 15.45 -5.34 16.81
C PRO A 49 15.05 -3.96 17.32
N GLN A 50 15.95 -3.28 18.02
CA GLN A 50 15.69 -1.93 18.54
C GLN A 50 15.49 -0.91 17.41
N GLU A 51 16.30 -0.97 16.37
CA GLU A 51 16.18 -0.08 15.21
C GLU A 51 14.89 -0.36 14.41
N VAL A 52 14.55 -1.62 14.19
CA VAL A 52 13.29 -1.99 13.55
C VAL A 52 12.10 -1.49 14.36
N THR A 53 12.13 -1.66 15.70
CA THR A 53 11.07 -1.15 16.58
C THR A 53 10.97 0.38 16.51
N ARG A 54 12.07 1.10 16.48
CA ARG A 54 12.11 2.56 16.33
C ARG A 54 11.51 3.01 15.00
N ILE A 55 11.84 2.33 13.90
CA ILE A 55 11.31 2.63 12.57
C ILE A 55 9.80 2.39 12.53
N LEU A 56 9.33 1.25 13.03
CA LEU A 56 7.90 0.90 13.09
C LEU A 56 7.13 1.87 13.98
N GLY A 57 7.67 2.24 15.15
CA GLY A 57 7.08 3.23 16.05
C GLY A 57 6.95 4.60 15.38
N SER A 58 7.99 5.04 14.67
CA SER A 58 7.93 6.28 13.87
C SER A 58 6.90 6.18 12.73
N GLY A 59 6.74 5.02 12.10
CA GLY A 59 5.71 4.77 11.08
C GLY A 59 4.30 4.85 11.65
N LEU A 60 4.09 4.27 12.84
CA LEU A 60 2.81 4.35 13.55
C LEU A 60 2.47 5.80 13.92
N ASP A 61 3.43 6.57 14.43
CA ASP A 61 3.26 8.00 14.74
C ASP A 61 2.84 8.79 13.49
N LYS A 62 3.53 8.61 12.34
CA LYS A 62 3.15 9.26 11.08
C LYS A 62 1.74 8.88 10.61
N SER A 63 1.37 7.61 10.76
CA SER A 63 0.02 7.14 10.46
C SER A 63 -1.04 7.79 11.37
N THR A 64 -0.75 7.95 12.64
CA THR A 64 -1.64 8.62 13.61
C THR A 64 -1.78 10.10 13.29
N GLN A 65 -0.67 10.79 12.98
CA GLN A 65 -0.70 12.18 12.52
C GLN A 65 -1.55 12.35 11.24
N ALA A 66 -1.43 11.43 10.28
CA ALA A 66 -2.24 11.43 9.06
C ALA A 66 -3.74 11.33 9.41
N ARG A 67 -4.14 10.42 10.29
CA ARG A 67 -5.52 10.26 10.72
C ARG A 67 -6.08 11.53 11.36
N ILE A 68 -5.29 12.20 12.23
CA ILE A 68 -5.69 13.48 12.84
C ILE A 68 -5.91 14.55 11.75
N GLN A 69 -5.05 14.61 10.73
CA GLN A 69 -5.23 15.57 9.63
C GLN A 69 -6.47 15.23 8.79
N ILE A 70 -6.73 13.93 8.52
CA ILE A 70 -7.94 13.49 7.80
C ILE A 70 -9.20 13.92 8.54
N MET A 71 -9.25 13.74 9.87
CA MET A 71 -10.40 14.19 10.66
C MET A 71 -10.63 15.69 10.56
N LYS A 72 -9.56 16.50 10.52
CA LYS A 72 -9.66 17.96 10.30
C LYS A 72 -10.22 18.28 8.91
N VAL A 73 -9.76 17.56 7.87
CA VAL A 73 -10.29 17.74 6.51
C VAL A 73 -11.77 17.36 6.44
N LEU A 74 -12.14 16.22 7.02
CA LEU A 74 -13.55 15.78 7.08
C LEU A 74 -14.42 16.76 7.83
N ALA A 75 -13.97 17.33 8.95
CA ALA A 75 -14.70 18.36 9.68
C ALA A 75 -14.90 19.63 8.84
N GLN A 76 -13.92 20.05 8.04
CA GLN A 76 -14.07 21.18 7.09
C GLN A 76 -15.09 20.89 5.99
N LEU A 77 -15.28 19.60 5.64
CA LEU A 77 -16.30 19.14 4.68
C LEU A 77 -17.69 18.92 5.34
N GLY A 78 -17.84 19.25 6.63
CA GLY A 78 -19.08 19.10 7.38
C GLY A 78 -19.33 17.68 7.91
N TYR A 79 -18.32 16.78 7.83
CA TYR A 79 -18.44 15.42 8.33
C TYR A 79 -17.77 15.30 9.70
N THR A 80 -18.57 15.10 10.76
CA THR A 80 -18.10 15.06 12.15
C THR A 80 -18.29 13.70 12.84
N GLN A 81 -18.80 12.71 12.08
CA GLN A 81 -19.04 11.36 12.59
C GLN A 81 -17.85 10.44 12.33
N ASP A 82 -17.85 9.29 12.98
CA ASP A 82 -16.83 8.26 12.75
C ASP A 82 -16.88 7.76 11.30
N VAL A 83 -15.72 7.60 10.70
CA VAL A 83 -15.61 7.00 9.37
C VAL A 83 -15.99 5.53 9.43
N PRO A 84 -16.97 5.08 8.62
CA PRO A 84 -17.34 3.66 8.59
C PRO A 84 -16.14 2.79 8.20
N MET A 85 -15.82 1.82 9.05
CA MET A 85 -14.74 0.87 8.77
C MET A 85 -15.31 -0.38 8.10
N PRO A 86 -14.80 -0.76 6.92
CA PRO A 86 -15.22 -1.99 6.26
C PRO A 86 -14.74 -3.21 7.03
N ASP A 87 -15.45 -4.31 6.88
CA ASP A 87 -14.97 -5.60 7.36
C ASP A 87 -13.90 -6.16 6.41
N ILE A 88 -12.66 -6.07 6.83
CA ILE A 88 -11.47 -6.59 6.13
C ILE A 88 -10.80 -7.73 6.91
N SER A 89 -11.56 -8.46 7.71
CA SER A 89 -11.04 -9.53 8.57
C SER A 89 -10.49 -10.74 7.79
N THR A 90 -10.88 -10.91 6.52
CA THR A 90 -10.35 -11.94 5.64
C THR A 90 -9.80 -11.34 4.35
N LYS A 91 -8.90 -12.08 3.68
CA LYS A 91 -8.35 -11.69 2.37
C LYS A 91 -9.46 -11.44 1.35
N ALA A 92 -10.46 -12.31 1.29
CA ALA A 92 -11.59 -12.19 0.35
C ALA A 92 -12.38 -10.90 0.57
N LYS A 93 -12.71 -10.57 1.83
CA LYS A 93 -13.41 -9.32 2.16
C LYS A 93 -12.57 -8.08 1.84
N ALA A 94 -11.26 -8.13 2.11
CA ALA A 94 -10.36 -7.04 1.75
C ALA A 94 -10.27 -6.83 0.24
N GLN A 95 -10.17 -7.91 -0.54
CA GLN A 95 -10.18 -7.88 -2.02
C GLN A 95 -11.50 -7.32 -2.55
N GLN A 96 -12.62 -7.75 -2.01
CA GLN A 96 -13.93 -7.23 -2.39
C GLN A 96 -14.06 -5.73 -2.08
N TYR A 97 -13.58 -5.28 -0.92
CA TYR A 97 -13.62 -3.87 -0.54
C TYR A 97 -12.85 -2.97 -1.49
N ILE A 98 -11.70 -3.40 -1.99
CA ILE A 98 -10.90 -2.64 -2.98
C ILE A 98 -11.36 -2.86 -4.42
N GLY A 99 -12.41 -3.67 -4.66
CA GLY A 99 -12.93 -3.92 -6.01
C GLY A 99 -12.00 -4.77 -6.87
N LEU A 100 -11.17 -5.64 -6.27
CA LEU A 100 -10.23 -6.49 -6.99
C LEU A 100 -10.95 -7.71 -7.58
N ASP A 101 -11.02 -7.76 -8.91
CA ASP A 101 -11.52 -8.92 -9.66
C ASP A 101 -10.41 -9.96 -9.79
N MET A 102 -10.47 -10.99 -8.93
CA MET A 102 -9.45 -12.04 -8.89
C MET A 102 -9.43 -12.92 -10.14
N GLU A 103 -10.56 -13.08 -10.82
CA GLU A 103 -10.62 -13.87 -12.05
C GLU A 103 -9.96 -13.13 -13.20
N ALA A 104 -10.28 -11.86 -13.36
CA ALA A 104 -9.62 -10.98 -14.34
C ALA A 104 -8.09 -10.90 -14.11
N GLU A 105 -7.66 -10.77 -12.85
CA GLU A 105 -6.23 -10.74 -12.50
C GLU A 105 -5.52 -12.06 -12.79
N GLN A 106 -6.18 -13.20 -12.54
CA GLN A 106 -5.62 -14.52 -12.88
C GLN A 106 -5.50 -14.70 -14.40
N GLN A 107 -6.52 -14.28 -15.17
CA GLN A 107 -6.48 -14.34 -16.63
C GLN A 107 -5.38 -13.42 -17.19
N ALA A 108 -5.26 -12.20 -16.67
CA ALA A 108 -4.20 -11.27 -17.06
C ALA A 108 -2.80 -11.84 -16.77
N LYS A 109 -2.61 -12.45 -15.58
CA LYS A 109 -1.37 -13.13 -15.21
C LYS A 109 -1.06 -14.30 -16.16
N GLN A 110 -2.05 -15.14 -16.45
CA GLN A 110 -1.86 -16.28 -17.35
C GLN A 110 -1.43 -15.79 -18.75
N LYS A 111 -2.14 -14.82 -19.29
CA LYS A 111 -1.79 -14.21 -20.58
C LYS A 111 -0.37 -13.64 -20.57
N PHE A 112 0.02 -12.94 -19.50
CA PHE A 112 1.38 -12.40 -19.35
C PHE A 112 2.44 -13.52 -19.37
N LEU A 113 2.21 -14.61 -18.64
CA LEU A 113 3.13 -15.76 -18.60
C LEU A 113 3.25 -16.46 -19.95
N GLU A 114 2.17 -16.53 -20.72
CA GLU A 114 2.14 -17.21 -22.02
C GLU A 114 2.68 -16.35 -23.18
N THR A 115 2.61 -15.02 -23.06
CA THR A 115 2.97 -14.13 -24.18
C THR A 115 4.23 -13.31 -23.90
N VAL A 116 4.30 -12.61 -22.78
CA VAL A 116 5.38 -11.65 -22.51
C VAL A 116 6.64 -12.35 -22.00
N ILE A 117 6.50 -13.31 -21.11
CA ILE A 117 7.67 -14.03 -20.53
C ILE A 117 8.48 -14.77 -21.60
N PRO A 118 7.89 -15.52 -22.55
CA PRO A 118 8.65 -16.15 -23.62
C PRO A 118 9.40 -15.16 -24.51
N GLN A 119 8.78 -14.04 -24.84
CA GLN A 119 9.43 -12.97 -25.61
C GLN A 119 10.66 -12.41 -24.89
N TRP A 120 10.54 -12.10 -23.60
CA TRP A 120 11.67 -11.62 -22.80
C TRP A 120 12.78 -12.65 -22.66
N GLN A 121 12.44 -13.93 -22.54
CA GLN A 121 13.43 -15.02 -22.53
C GLN A 121 14.18 -15.13 -23.86
N GLU A 122 13.48 -15.00 -24.96
CA GLU A 122 14.09 -15.02 -26.30
C GLU A 122 15.02 -13.83 -26.51
N GLU A 123 14.57 -12.62 -26.15
CA GLU A 123 15.39 -11.41 -26.19
C GLU A 123 16.63 -11.54 -25.29
N ALA A 124 16.48 -12.10 -24.10
CA ALA A 124 17.60 -12.32 -23.17
C ALA A 124 18.64 -13.31 -23.74
N ARG A 125 18.17 -14.38 -24.39
CA ARG A 125 19.05 -15.34 -25.10
C ARG A 125 19.78 -14.68 -26.28
N ALA A 126 19.05 -13.95 -27.13
CA ALA A 126 19.61 -13.22 -28.26
C ALA A 126 20.70 -12.23 -27.82
N ASN A 127 20.49 -11.56 -26.69
CA ASN A 127 21.42 -10.59 -26.13
C ASN A 127 22.53 -11.24 -25.24
N LYS A 128 22.63 -12.57 -25.20
CA LYS A 128 23.58 -13.32 -24.34
C LYS A 128 23.51 -12.96 -22.84
N ARG A 129 22.32 -12.54 -22.38
CA ARG A 129 22.06 -12.21 -20.97
C ARG A 129 21.53 -13.40 -20.17
N PHE A 130 21.25 -14.51 -20.83
CA PHE A 130 20.83 -15.75 -20.21
C PHE A 130 22.06 -16.57 -19.86
N ILE A 131 22.33 -16.78 -18.59
CA ILE A 131 23.32 -17.75 -18.12
C ILE A 131 22.55 -19.07 -18.00
N GLU A 132 22.78 -19.99 -18.92
CA GLU A 132 22.28 -21.35 -18.76
C GLU A 132 22.97 -21.92 -17.51
N GLY A 133 22.20 -22.13 -16.45
CA GLY A 133 22.66 -22.81 -15.25
C GLY A 133 22.98 -24.26 -15.62
N ASN A 134 24.21 -24.70 -15.35
CA ASN A 134 24.61 -26.11 -15.36
C ASN A 134 23.82 -26.89 -14.31
#